data_cb45608eeb049374807d8bf3b3642de1
#
_entry.id   cb45608eeb049374807d8bf3b3642de1
#
_cell.length_a   1.000
_cell.length_b   1.000
_cell.length_c   1.000
_cell.angle_alpha   90.00
_cell.angle_beta   90.00
_cell.angle_gamma   90.00
#
_symmetry.space_group_name_H-M   'P 1'
#
loop_
_entity.id
_entity.type
_entity.pdbx_description
1 polymer ?
#
loop_
_entity_poly.entity_id
_entity_poly.type
_entity_poly.pdbx_seq_one_letter_code
_entity_poly.pdbx_strand_id
1 'polypeptide(L)'
;AKRDEPNFIDGDRLVELLTEEVVIKDGPIPANGIKSISLLKFKTGVDPAAARRYWRQNHGPIAAGIETLRRYVQCQVRLGAYRKAEPPAFDGLAMAWFDDIDDMRKSGASNIYAQVKADEVNFLEPGRIGTILTREHVVIG
;
A
#
# COMPACT_ATOMS: atom_id res chain seq x y z
N ALA A 1 6.73 16.00 20.45
CA ALA A 1 5.84 15.01 19.82
C ALA A 1 5.43 13.93 20.83
N LYS A 2 6.37 13.17 21.40
CA LYS A 2 6.05 12.05 22.33
C LYS A 2 5.24 12.43 23.58
N ARG A 3 5.21 13.69 23.98
CA ARG A 3 4.42 14.15 25.15
C ARG A 3 2.94 14.32 24.85
N ASP A 4 2.57 14.51 23.60
CA ASP A 4 1.20 14.79 23.17
C ASP A 4 0.50 13.54 22.61
N GLU A 5 1.25 12.56 22.14
CA GLU A 5 0.72 11.33 21.55
C GLU A 5 -0.33 10.61 22.41
N PRO A 6 -0.16 10.45 23.73
CA PRO A 6 -1.17 9.78 24.55
C PRO A 6 -2.55 10.46 24.58
N ASN A 7 -2.63 11.72 24.16
CA ASN A 7 -3.89 12.46 24.11
C ASN A 7 -4.80 12.05 22.96
N PHE A 8 -4.25 11.41 21.90
CA PHE A 8 -4.99 11.03 20.72
C PHE A 8 -4.55 9.70 20.09
N ILE A 9 -3.48 9.06 20.60
CA ILE A 9 -2.99 7.75 20.12
C ILE A 9 -3.11 6.71 21.23
N ASP A 10 -3.73 5.59 20.89
CA ASP A 10 -3.69 4.38 21.71
C ASP A 10 -2.37 3.63 21.46
N GLY A 11 -1.38 3.87 22.31
CA GLY A 11 -0.04 3.33 22.15
C GLY A 11 0.03 1.80 22.14
N ASP A 12 -0.88 1.12 22.85
CA ASP A 12 -0.93 -0.35 22.93
C ASP A 12 -1.40 -0.98 21.59
N ARG A 13 -2.06 -0.20 20.76
CA ARG A 13 -2.59 -0.61 19.46
C ARG A 13 -1.83 0.00 18.27
N LEU A 14 -0.76 0.73 18.54
CA LEU A 14 0.07 1.34 17.51
C LEU A 14 0.90 0.28 16.78
N VAL A 15 0.87 0.31 15.46
CA VAL A 15 1.73 -0.50 14.60
C VAL A 15 2.66 0.43 13.83
N GLU A 16 3.96 0.22 13.99
CA GLU A 16 5.00 0.97 13.26
C GLU A 16 5.66 0.07 12.20
N LEU A 17 5.76 0.57 10.99
CA LEU A 17 6.44 -0.11 9.88
C LEU A 17 7.53 0.80 9.31
N LEU A 18 8.76 0.30 9.28
CA LEU A 18 9.87 0.95 8.60
C LEU A 18 9.94 0.43 7.16
N THR A 19 9.66 1.30 6.20
CA THR A 19 9.51 0.91 4.79
C THR A 19 10.50 1.62 3.87
N GLU A 20 10.66 1.07 2.68
CA GLU A 20 11.30 1.70 1.51
C GLU A 20 10.22 1.97 0.48
N GLU A 21 10.20 3.19 -0.07
CA GLU A 21 9.27 3.56 -1.11
C GLU A 21 9.76 3.13 -2.49
N VAL A 22 8.86 2.56 -3.27
CA VAL A 22 9.07 2.21 -4.68
C VAL A 22 7.96 2.86 -5.49
N VAL A 23 8.31 3.86 -6.28
CA VAL A 23 7.35 4.52 -7.19
C VAL A 23 7.13 3.63 -8.41
N ILE A 24 5.91 3.13 -8.58
CA ILE A 24 5.52 2.27 -9.69
C ILE A 24 4.91 3.09 -10.84
N LYS A 25 4.02 4.01 -10.50
CA LYS A 25 3.46 4.98 -11.44
C LYS A 25 3.75 6.38 -10.92
N ASP A 26 4.59 7.10 -11.63
CA ASP A 26 4.98 8.45 -11.26
C ASP A 26 4.05 9.45 -11.96
N GLY A 27 3.09 9.94 -11.21
CA GLY A 27 2.13 10.93 -11.66
C GLY A 27 1.88 11.97 -10.58
N PRO A 28 1.15 13.04 -10.91
CA PRO A 28 0.87 14.11 -9.97
C PRO A 28 0.01 13.61 -8.80
N ILE A 29 0.22 14.21 -7.63
CA ILE A 29 -0.70 14.05 -6.49
C ILE A 29 -1.82 15.07 -6.67
N PRO A 30 -3.08 14.63 -6.87
CA PRO A 30 -4.19 15.55 -7.08
C PRO A 30 -4.45 16.38 -5.81
N ALA A 31 -4.60 17.69 -5.97
CA ALA A 31 -4.72 18.65 -4.85
C ALA A 31 -5.91 18.34 -3.89
N ASN A 32 -7.02 17.84 -4.44
CA ASN A 32 -8.22 17.46 -3.68
C ASN A 32 -8.59 15.98 -3.92
N GLY A 33 -7.60 15.17 -4.27
CA GLY A 33 -7.79 13.79 -4.63
C GLY A 33 -8.10 12.86 -3.46
N ILE A 34 -8.38 11.63 -3.82
CA ILE A 34 -8.53 10.52 -2.89
C ILE A 34 -7.26 9.67 -2.91
N LYS A 35 -6.76 9.35 -1.73
CA LYS A 35 -5.66 8.41 -1.54
C LYS A 35 -6.18 7.15 -0.88
N SER A 36 -6.00 6.03 -1.55
CA SER A 36 -6.23 4.70 -0.99
C SER A 36 -4.91 4.18 -0.40
N ILE A 37 -4.97 3.67 0.81
CA ILE A 37 -3.84 3.01 1.48
C ILE A 37 -4.29 1.60 1.84
N SER A 38 -3.63 0.59 1.26
CA SER A 38 -3.90 -0.82 1.55
C SER A 38 -2.74 -1.43 2.31
N LEU A 39 -3.04 -2.00 3.47
CA LEU A 39 -2.11 -2.77 4.28
C LEU A 39 -2.04 -4.19 3.74
N LEU A 40 -0.84 -4.69 3.46
CA LEU A 40 -0.63 -5.96 2.78
C LEU A 40 0.09 -6.98 3.68
N LYS A 41 -0.30 -8.25 3.53
CA LYS A 41 0.39 -9.39 4.14
C LYS A 41 0.80 -10.39 3.06
N PHE A 42 2.08 -10.75 3.02
CA PHE A 42 2.55 -11.80 2.11
C PHE A 42 2.03 -13.17 2.51
N LYS A 43 1.94 -14.07 1.54
CA LYS A 43 1.58 -15.48 1.80
C LYS A 43 2.53 -16.10 2.80
N THR A 44 1.98 -16.91 3.69
CA THR A 44 2.77 -17.72 4.62
C THR A 44 3.73 -18.63 3.85
N GLY A 45 4.99 -18.65 4.28
CA GLY A 45 6.03 -19.50 3.67
C GLY A 45 6.71 -18.91 2.44
N VAL A 46 6.28 -17.76 1.93
CA VAL A 46 6.98 -17.07 0.84
C VAL A 46 8.17 -16.27 1.39
N ASP A 47 9.31 -16.38 0.73
CA ASP A 47 10.47 -15.55 1.08
C ASP A 47 10.15 -14.06 0.88
N PRO A 48 10.33 -13.22 1.91
CA PRO A 48 9.99 -11.79 1.83
C PRO A 48 10.71 -11.04 0.70
N ALA A 49 11.97 -11.37 0.43
CA ALA A 49 12.70 -10.75 -0.67
C ALA A 49 12.12 -11.12 -2.05
N ALA A 50 11.70 -12.37 -2.22
CA ALA A 50 11.05 -12.85 -3.43
C ALA A 50 9.67 -12.20 -3.61
N ALA A 51 8.86 -12.11 -2.54
CA ALA A 51 7.55 -11.46 -2.57
C ALA A 51 7.66 -9.97 -2.91
N ARG A 52 8.64 -9.26 -2.34
CA ARG A 52 8.91 -7.85 -2.69
C ARG A 52 9.26 -7.66 -4.16
N ARG A 53 10.12 -8.53 -4.71
CA ARG A 53 10.47 -8.48 -6.15
C ARG A 53 9.25 -8.73 -7.02
N TYR A 54 8.45 -9.76 -6.69
CA TYR A 54 7.21 -10.06 -7.41
C TYR A 54 6.25 -8.87 -7.40
N TRP A 55 6.01 -8.30 -6.23
CA TRP A 55 5.13 -7.14 -6.07
C TRP A 55 5.57 -5.96 -6.93
N ARG A 56 6.88 -5.70 -6.96
CA ARG A 56 7.45 -4.60 -7.75
C ARG A 56 7.44 -4.89 -9.25
N GLN A 57 7.91 -6.06 -9.67
CA GLN A 57 8.25 -6.35 -11.07
C GLN A 57 7.09 -6.96 -11.87
N ASN A 58 6.16 -7.62 -11.20
CA ASN A 58 5.03 -8.30 -11.82
C ASN A 58 3.70 -7.61 -11.52
N HIS A 59 3.33 -7.54 -10.26
CA HIS A 59 2.06 -6.95 -9.84
C HIS A 59 1.98 -5.43 -10.08
N GLY A 60 3.05 -4.71 -9.76
CA GLY A 60 3.11 -3.26 -9.91
C GLY A 60 2.78 -2.78 -11.32
N PRO A 61 3.40 -3.32 -12.38
CA PRO A 61 3.09 -2.95 -13.76
C PRO A 61 1.63 -3.20 -14.17
N ILE A 62 0.98 -4.27 -13.67
CA ILE A 62 -0.44 -4.51 -13.93
C ILE A 62 -1.27 -3.38 -13.32
N ALA A 63 -1.05 -3.05 -12.06
CA ALA A 63 -1.76 -1.98 -11.37
C ALA A 63 -1.53 -0.61 -12.00
N ALA A 64 -0.30 -0.33 -12.48
CA ALA A 64 0.03 0.92 -13.16
C ALA A 64 -0.78 1.14 -14.46
N GLY A 65 -1.31 0.07 -15.06
CA GLY A 65 -2.16 0.13 -16.24
C GLY A 65 -3.58 0.66 -15.97
N ILE A 66 -4.00 0.82 -14.73
CA ILE A 66 -5.31 1.40 -14.40
C ILE A 66 -5.36 2.86 -14.88
N GLU A 67 -6.31 3.17 -15.75
CA GLU A 67 -6.37 4.46 -16.47
C GLU A 67 -6.60 5.64 -15.51
N THR A 68 -7.52 5.49 -14.55
CA THR A 68 -7.87 6.56 -13.59
C THR A 68 -6.89 6.70 -12.42
N LEU A 69 -5.94 5.77 -12.29
CA LEU A 69 -4.89 5.83 -11.29
C LEU A 69 -3.85 6.89 -11.67
N ARG A 70 -3.68 7.91 -10.85
CA ARG A 70 -2.71 9.00 -11.10
C ARG A 70 -1.31 8.68 -10.64
N ARG A 71 -1.19 8.11 -9.45
CA ARG A 71 0.09 7.75 -8.85
C ARG A 71 -0.05 6.44 -8.08
N TYR A 72 0.99 5.62 -8.10
CA TYR A 72 1.05 4.39 -7.32
C TYR A 72 2.44 4.21 -6.72
N VAL A 73 2.47 4.05 -5.39
CA VAL A 73 3.70 3.85 -4.60
C VAL A 73 3.53 2.60 -3.75
N GLN A 74 4.55 1.75 -3.75
CA GLN A 74 4.67 0.62 -2.84
C GLN A 74 5.62 1.00 -1.69
N CYS A 75 5.14 0.98 -0.46
CA CYS A 75 5.97 1.07 0.74
C CYS A 75 6.28 -0.35 1.21
N GLN A 76 7.47 -0.83 0.89
CA GLN A 76 7.90 -2.21 1.18
C GLN A 76 8.63 -2.25 2.51
N VAL A 77 8.22 -3.09 3.44
CA VAL A 77 8.89 -3.26 4.74
C VAL A 77 10.33 -3.70 4.51
N ARG A 78 11.26 -3.05 5.20
CA ARG A 78 12.70 -3.34 5.07
C ARG A 78 13.02 -4.77 5.46
N LEU A 79 13.86 -5.44 4.69
CA LEU A 79 14.20 -6.85 4.90
C LEU A 79 14.80 -7.12 6.29
N GLY A 80 15.44 -6.13 6.91
CA GLY A 80 15.95 -6.25 8.27
C GLY A 80 14.87 -6.53 9.32
N ALA A 81 13.62 -6.15 9.08
CA ALA A 81 12.51 -6.42 10.00
C ALA A 81 12.21 -7.92 10.15
N TYR A 82 12.47 -8.71 9.12
CA TYR A 82 12.22 -10.17 9.12
C TYR A 82 13.29 -10.98 9.90
N ARG A 83 14.37 -10.33 10.32
CA ARG A 83 15.41 -10.98 11.16
C ARG A 83 15.13 -10.88 12.64
N LYS A 84 14.10 -10.10 13.04
CA LYS A 84 13.69 -9.95 14.43
C LYS A 84 12.91 -11.17 14.88
N ALA A 85 12.85 -11.40 16.19
CA ALA A 85 12.10 -12.50 16.79
C ALA A 85 10.60 -12.46 16.45
N GLU A 86 10.03 -11.25 16.36
CA GLU A 86 8.65 -11.03 15.92
C GLU A 86 8.66 -10.50 14.48
N PRO A 87 7.95 -11.16 13.55
CA PRO A 87 7.80 -10.67 12.19
C PRO A 87 6.96 -9.37 12.18
N PRO A 88 7.10 -8.52 11.14
CA PRO A 88 6.29 -7.32 11.03
C PRO A 88 4.80 -7.68 10.92
N ALA A 89 3.93 -6.84 11.51
CA ALA A 89 2.47 -7.04 11.48
C ALA A 89 1.92 -7.05 10.04
N PHE A 90 2.48 -6.20 9.20
CA PHE A 90 2.20 -6.14 7.75
C PHE A 90 3.52 -6.14 6.98
N ASP A 91 3.47 -6.52 5.71
CA ASP A 91 4.64 -6.63 4.85
C ASP A 91 4.82 -5.40 3.95
N GLY A 92 3.82 -4.54 3.90
CA GLY A 92 3.90 -3.28 3.18
C GLY A 92 2.57 -2.56 3.07
N LEU A 93 2.63 -1.42 2.39
CA LEU A 93 1.50 -0.57 2.08
C LEU A 93 1.49 -0.27 0.59
N ALA A 94 0.32 -0.42 -0.04
CA ALA A 94 0.08 0.10 -1.38
C ALA A 94 -0.63 1.45 -1.27
N MET A 95 -0.06 2.49 -1.83
CA MET A 95 -0.65 3.83 -1.88
C MET A 95 -1.02 4.18 -3.31
N ALA A 96 -2.28 4.52 -3.53
CA ALA A 96 -2.84 4.84 -4.84
C ALA A 96 -3.63 6.15 -4.78
N TRP A 97 -3.38 7.05 -5.74
CA TRP A 97 -4.05 8.35 -5.83
C TRP A 97 -4.95 8.44 -7.04
N PHE A 98 -6.13 9.00 -6.84
CA PHE A 98 -7.16 9.24 -7.84
C PHE A 98 -7.62 10.69 -7.76
N ASP A 99 -8.12 11.25 -8.86
CA ASP A 99 -8.62 12.64 -8.88
C ASP A 99 -9.81 12.82 -7.93
N ASP A 100 -10.69 11.83 -7.88
CA ASP A 100 -11.87 11.82 -7.00
C ASP A 100 -12.34 10.40 -6.69
N ILE A 101 -13.42 10.30 -5.93
CA ILE A 101 -14.03 9.03 -5.52
C ILE A 101 -14.65 8.27 -6.71
N ASP A 102 -15.14 8.99 -7.72
CA ASP A 102 -15.76 8.37 -8.89
C ASP A 102 -14.71 7.72 -9.80
N ASP A 103 -13.55 8.35 -9.96
CA ASP A 103 -12.41 7.76 -10.66
C ASP A 103 -11.87 6.53 -9.93
N MET A 104 -11.84 6.56 -8.61
CA MET A 104 -11.49 5.38 -7.81
C MET A 104 -12.51 4.25 -8.01
N ARG A 105 -13.81 4.54 -8.02
CA ARG A 105 -14.86 3.54 -8.29
C ARG A 105 -14.77 2.97 -9.71
N LYS A 106 -14.52 3.82 -10.72
CA LYS A 106 -14.28 3.38 -12.10
C LYS A 106 -13.09 2.44 -12.18
N SER A 107 -12.01 2.73 -11.44
CA SER A 107 -10.84 1.85 -11.40
C SER A 107 -11.23 0.45 -10.93
N GLY A 108 -12.01 0.34 -9.85
CA GLY A 108 -12.47 -0.91 -9.27
C GLY A 108 -13.38 -1.74 -10.21
N ALA A 109 -14.05 -1.09 -11.15
CA ALA A 109 -14.88 -1.74 -12.17
C ALA A 109 -14.12 -2.10 -13.47
N SER A 110 -12.84 -1.75 -13.57
CA SER A 110 -12.04 -1.96 -14.78
C SER A 110 -11.56 -3.41 -14.92
N ASN A 111 -11.36 -3.84 -16.18
CA ASN A 111 -10.77 -5.16 -16.47
C ASN A 111 -9.35 -5.29 -15.93
N ILE A 112 -8.59 -4.19 -15.89
CA ILE A 112 -7.24 -4.18 -15.33
C ILE A 112 -7.28 -4.41 -13.83
N TYR A 113 -8.23 -3.80 -13.11
CA TYR A 113 -8.39 -4.07 -11.68
C TYR A 113 -8.75 -5.54 -11.42
N ALA A 114 -9.57 -6.16 -12.26
CA ALA A 114 -9.83 -7.60 -12.16
C ALA A 114 -8.55 -8.43 -12.31
N GLN A 115 -7.63 -8.04 -13.20
CA GLN A 115 -6.32 -8.67 -13.33
C GLN A 115 -5.44 -8.43 -12.08
N VAL A 116 -5.45 -7.21 -11.52
CA VAL A 116 -4.77 -6.89 -10.26
C VAL A 116 -5.25 -7.83 -9.15
N LYS A 117 -6.55 -7.98 -8.99
CA LYS A 117 -7.14 -8.86 -7.97
C LYS A 117 -6.79 -10.33 -8.20
N ALA A 118 -6.82 -10.79 -9.44
CA ALA A 118 -6.45 -12.17 -9.78
C ALA A 118 -4.96 -12.46 -9.50
N ASP A 119 -4.10 -11.46 -9.67
CA ASP A 119 -2.66 -11.61 -9.44
C ASP A 119 -2.28 -11.63 -7.95
N GLU A 120 -3.10 -11.05 -7.07
CA GLU A 120 -2.83 -10.99 -5.63
C GLU A 120 -2.55 -12.36 -4.99
N VAL A 121 -3.22 -13.41 -5.46
CA VAL A 121 -3.06 -14.79 -4.95
C VAL A 121 -1.64 -15.35 -5.12
N ASN A 122 -0.85 -14.73 -6.00
CA ASN A 122 0.53 -15.18 -6.26
C ASN A 122 1.49 -14.79 -5.14
N PHE A 123 1.18 -13.76 -4.34
CA PHE A 123 2.10 -13.26 -3.32
C PHE A 123 1.43 -12.77 -2.02
N LEU A 124 0.12 -12.55 -2.00
CA LEU A 124 -0.61 -12.05 -0.83
C LEU A 124 -1.43 -13.13 -0.13
N GLU A 125 -1.55 -12.99 1.19
CA GLU A 125 -2.43 -13.80 2.01
C GLU A 125 -3.89 -13.39 1.79
N PRO A 126 -4.78 -14.29 1.37
CA PRO A 126 -6.19 -13.97 1.16
C PRO A 126 -6.85 -13.42 2.42
N GLY A 127 -7.66 -12.36 2.28
CA GLY A 127 -8.41 -11.76 3.38
C GLY A 127 -7.59 -10.98 4.40
N ARG A 128 -6.29 -10.78 4.16
CA ARG A 128 -5.38 -10.02 5.03
C ARG A 128 -5.04 -8.62 4.51
N ILE A 129 -5.87 -8.10 3.59
CA ILE A 129 -5.72 -6.75 3.06
C ILE A 129 -6.74 -5.84 3.76
N GLY A 130 -6.23 -4.83 4.46
CA GLY A 130 -7.04 -3.74 5.01
C GLY A 130 -6.84 -2.49 4.16
N THR A 131 -7.93 -1.81 3.79
CA THR A 131 -7.87 -0.59 2.98
C THR A 131 -8.55 0.56 3.70
N ILE A 132 -7.89 1.72 3.73
CA ILE A 132 -8.45 2.99 4.19
C ILE A 132 -8.41 4.02 3.06
N LEU A 133 -9.41 4.89 3.03
CA LEU A 133 -9.46 6.03 2.12
C LEU A 133 -9.15 7.31 2.89
N THR A 134 -8.28 8.13 2.33
CA THR A 134 -7.78 9.34 2.97
C THR A 134 -7.75 10.51 2.00
N ARG A 135 -7.64 11.71 2.55
CA ARG A 135 -7.21 12.91 1.84
C ARG A 135 -5.93 13.42 2.47
N GLU A 136 -5.03 13.94 1.65
CA GLU A 136 -3.81 14.53 2.16
C GLU A 136 -4.04 15.95 2.64
N HIS A 137 -3.50 16.27 3.82
CA HIS A 137 -3.39 17.62 4.34
C HIS A 137 -1.93 17.94 4.56
N VAL A 138 -1.39 18.84 3.76
CA VAL A 138 0.01 19.28 3.88
C VAL A 138 0.12 20.23 5.05
N VAL A 139 0.83 19.83 6.10
CA VAL A 139 1.06 20.63 7.31
C VAL A 139 2.37 21.42 7.18
N ILE A 140 3.39 20.80 6.59
CA ILE A 140 4.68 21.40 6.29
C ILE A 140 4.93 21.20 4.81
N GLY A 141 5.00 22.26 4.08
CA GLY A 141 5.21 22.27 2.63
C GLY A 141 6.67 22.33 2.20
#